data_4c8252c16d4e08aa608f58e25f873ec6
#
_entry.id   4c8252c16d4e08aa608f58e25f873ec6
#
_cell.length_a   1.000
_cell.length_b   1.000
_cell.length_c   1.000
_cell.angle_alpha   90.00
_cell.angle_beta   90.00
_cell.angle_gamma   90.00
#
_symmetry.space_group_name_H-M   'P 1'
#
loop_
_entity.id
_entity.type
_entity.pdbx_description
1 polymer ?
#
loop_
_entity_poly.entity_id
_entity_poly.type
_entity_poly.pdbx_seq_one_letter_code
_entity_poly.pdbx_strand_id
1 'polypeptide(L)'
;PQALRAHSTGVSILPSSLDNSLLDVQLVNPNAQKNAVRDVCSAIFENGFDLIVIDCPPSLGTAVISTICAANMVVIPTNSDQFSLKAVELTIQEIKAICETFGLPIPLVKVLYTKFDRRIRLAHDTLDLLSKRYPEQLIVPPIRTSSEYAKQLQVQKTVFSGRRKSVARDDYDSFIRALFQLRISDSPETSSPVENY
;
A
#
# COMPACT_ATOMS: atom_id res chain seq x y z
N PRO A 1 19.73 -1.11 -11.99
CA PRO A 1 19.94 0.35 -12.02
C PRO A 1 19.43 1.01 -13.31
N GLN A 2 19.57 0.37 -14.49
CA GLN A 2 19.18 0.97 -15.77
C GLN A 2 17.66 1.11 -16.00
N ALA A 3 16.84 0.39 -15.23
CA ALA A 3 15.38 0.44 -15.36
C ALA A 3 14.71 1.57 -14.54
N LEU A 4 15.40 2.11 -13.51
CA LEU A 4 14.88 3.21 -12.70
C LEU A 4 14.89 4.54 -13.49
N ARG A 5 13.72 5.17 -13.55
CA ARG A 5 13.53 6.48 -14.20
C ARG A 5 13.32 7.55 -13.13
N ALA A 6 14.28 8.45 -12.97
CA ALA A 6 14.14 9.61 -12.08
C ALA A 6 13.12 10.61 -12.63
N HIS A 7 12.23 11.09 -11.76
CA HIS A 7 11.29 12.16 -12.06
C HIS A 7 11.74 13.47 -11.38
N SER A 8 11.37 14.62 -11.95
CA SER A 8 11.73 15.94 -11.43
C SER A 8 11.23 16.26 -10.02
N THR A 9 10.33 15.46 -9.48
CA THR A 9 9.81 15.57 -8.10
C THR A 9 10.66 14.86 -7.05
N GLY A 10 11.78 14.23 -7.44
CA GLY A 10 12.60 13.40 -6.54
C GLY A 10 12.12 11.96 -6.38
N VAL A 11 11.01 11.60 -7.03
CA VAL A 11 10.51 10.22 -7.07
C VAL A 11 11.18 9.49 -8.22
N SER A 12 11.64 8.26 -7.98
CA SER A 12 12.09 7.36 -9.04
C SER A 12 11.02 6.31 -9.32
N ILE A 13 10.84 5.96 -10.58
CA ILE A 13 9.83 5.00 -11.03
C ILE A 13 10.52 3.81 -11.65
N LEU A 14 10.17 2.61 -11.18
CA LEU A 14 10.48 1.35 -11.83
C LEU A 14 9.22 0.90 -12.57
N PRO A 15 9.12 1.12 -13.90
CA PRO A 15 7.93 0.77 -14.63
C PRO A 15 7.80 -0.75 -14.77
N SER A 16 6.58 -1.27 -14.68
CA SER A 16 6.28 -2.62 -15.11
C SER A 16 6.13 -2.72 -16.63
N SER A 17 6.30 -3.92 -17.18
CA SER A 17 6.05 -4.20 -18.60
C SER A 17 4.94 -5.26 -18.74
N LEU A 18 4.41 -5.41 -19.96
CA LEU A 18 3.47 -6.48 -20.28
C LEU A 18 4.08 -7.88 -20.07
N ASP A 19 5.41 -7.99 -20.11
CA ASP A 19 6.13 -9.25 -19.85
C ASP A 19 5.95 -9.73 -18.40
N ASN A 20 5.55 -8.85 -17.48
CA ASN A 20 5.22 -9.25 -16.11
C ASN A 20 4.01 -10.19 -16.03
N SER A 21 3.16 -10.25 -17.06
CA SER A 21 2.10 -11.26 -17.18
C SER A 21 2.64 -12.68 -17.31
N LEU A 22 3.90 -12.84 -17.70
CA LEU A 22 4.60 -14.12 -17.79
C LEU A 22 5.21 -14.59 -16.47
N LEU A 23 5.17 -13.77 -15.42
CA LEU A 23 5.74 -14.14 -14.11
C LEU A 23 5.07 -15.38 -13.52
N ASP A 24 3.79 -15.61 -13.77
CA ASP A 24 3.08 -16.79 -13.33
C ASP A 24 3.62 -18.08 -13.99
N VAL A 25 4.19 -17.96 -15.19
CA VAL A 25 4.81 -19.07 -15.90
C VAL A 25 6.29 -19.23 -15.54
N GLN A 26 6.98 -18.13 -15.26
CA GLN A 26 8.41 -18.11 -14.98
C GLN A 26 8.75 -18.45 -13.52
N LEU A 27 7.92 -17.99 -12.57
CA LEU A 27 8.12 -18.17 -11.14
C LEU A 27 7.30 -19.37 -10.62
N VAL A 28 7.52 -20.55 -11.18
CA VAL A 28 6.87 -21.80 -10.76
C VAL A 28 7.41 -22.30 -9.42
N ASN A 29 8.70 -22.01 -9.13
CA ASN A 29 9.32 -22.43 -7.89
C ASN A 29 8.89 -21.52 -6.72
N PRO A 30 8.35 -22.06 -5.61
CA PRO A 30 7.90 -21.26 -4.46
C PRO A 30 8.99 -20.35 -3.86
N ASN A 31 10.26 -20.79 -3.82
CA ASN A 31 11.35 -19.96 -3.32
C ASN A 31 11.66 -18.79 -4.27
N ALA A 32 11.63 -19.02 -5.58
CA ALA A 32 11.78 -17.95 -6.57
C ALA A 32 10.62 -16.94 -6.46
N GLN A 33 9.39 -17.44 -6.32
CA GLN A 33 8.20 -16.60 -6.10
C GLN A 33 8.31 -15.75 -4.84
N LYS A 34 8.71 -16.36 -3.70
CA LYS A 34 8.90 -15.67 -2.41
C LYS A 34 9.91 -14.54 -2.51
N ASN A 35 11.00 -14.70 -3.25
CA ASN A 35 12.15 -13.81 -3.21
C ASN A 35 12.18 -12.78 -4.35
N ALA A 36 11.47 -13.00 -5.46
CA ALA A 36 11.59 -12.18 -6.66
C ALA A 36 11.46 -10.66 -6.41
N VAL A 37 10.41 -10.22 -5.71
CA VAL A 37 10.24 -8.79 -5.38
C VAL A 37 11.17 -8.37 -4.25
N ARG A 38 11.44 -9.24 -3.29
CA ARG A 38 12.35 -8.95 -2.18
C ARG A 38 13.75 -8.61 -2.66
N ASP A 39 14.30 -9.39 -3.60
CA ASP A 39 15.65 -9.18 -4.14
C ASP A 39 15.73 -7.83 -4.88
N VAL A 40 14.69 -7.48 -5.63
CA VAL A 40 14.58 -6.16 -6.27
C VAL A 40 14.52 -5.03 -5.23
N CYS A 41 13.70 -5.18 -4.19
CA CYS A 41 13.60 -4.18 -3.12
C CYS A 41 14.92 -4.01 -2.39
N SER A 42 15.64 -5.10 -2.08
CA SER A 42 16.97 -5.05 -1.44
C SER A 42 17.96 -4.26 -2.29
N ALA A 43 18.03 -4.55 -3.58
CA ALA A 43 18.89 -3.81 -4.49
C ALA A 43 18.54 -2.32 -4.60
N ILE A 44 17.26 -1.96 -4.49
CA ILE A 44 16.82 -0.55 -4.49
C ILE A 44 17.26 0.13 -3.20
N PHE A 45 17.08 -0.49 -2.03
CA PHE A 45 17.50 0.05 -0.73
C PHE A 45 19.04 0.24 -0.66
N GLU A 46 19.83 -0.70 -1.20
CA GLU A 46 21.29 -0.58 -1.29
C GLU A 46 21.73 0.62 -2.15
N ASN A 47 20.85 1.11 -3.04
CA ASN A 47 21.07 2.33 -3.84
C ASN A 47 20.56 3.61 -3.16
N GLY A 48 20.25 3.58 -1.87
CA GLY A 48 19.97 4.76 -1.03
C GLY A 48 18.53 5.23 -1.05
N PHE A 49 17.57 4.37 -1.40
CA PHE A 49 16.15 4.67 -1.25
C PHE A 49 15.64 4.28 0.13
N ASP A 50 14.81 5.15 0.73
CA ASP A 50 14.26 4.94 2.07
C ASP A 50 12.86 4.31 2.05
N LEU A 51 12.12 4.45 0.92
CA LEU A 51 10.75 4.00 0.76
C LEU A 51 10.51 3.45 -0.63
N ILE A 52 9.85 2.29 -0.70
CA ILE A 52 9.36 1.70 -1.93
C ILE A 52 7.85 1.56 -1.82
N VAL A 53 7.12 2.10 -2.79
CA VAL A 53 5.68 1.92 -2.94
C VAL A 53 5.42 1.07 -4.17
N ILE A 54 4.74 -0.07 -3.98
CA ILE A 54 4.45 -1.01 -5.07
C ILE A 54 2.95 -0.95 -5.36
N ASP A 55 2.60 -0.51 -6.57
CA ASP A 55 1.24 -0.56 -7.08
C ASP A 55 0.93 -1.96 -7.62
N CYS A 56 -0.09 -2.60 -7.10
CA CYS A 56 -0.44 -3.99 -7.37
C CYS A 56 -1.74 -4.10 -8.17
N PRO A 57 -1.84 -5.06 -9.11
CA PRO A 57 -3.10 -5.37 -9.77
C PRO A 57 -4.13 -5.94 -8.77
N PRO A 58 -5.43 -5.92 -9.09
CA PRO A 58 -6.48 -6.41 -8.20
C PRO A 58 -6.54 -7.94 -8.08
N SER A 59 -5.80 -8.67 -8.91
CA SER A 59 -5.77 -10.13 -8.92
C SER A 59 -4.59 -10.67 -8.12
N LEU A 60 -4.79 -11.75 -7.38
CA LEU A 60 -3.75 -12.46 -6.62
C LEU A 60 -2.92 -13.40 -7.51
N GLY A 61 -2.21 -12.82 -8.48
CA GLY A 61 -1.20 -13.54 -9.25
C GLY A 61 0.15 -13.58 -8.53
N THR A 62 1.11 -14.27 -9.14
CA THR A 62 2.48 -14.46 -8.62
C THR A 62 3.16 -13.15 -8.23
N ALA A 63 2.97 -12.07 -9.00
CA ALA A 63 3.54 -10.77 -8.72
C ALA A 63 3.02 -10.19 -7.37
N VAL A 64 1.72 -10.32 -7.10
CA VAL A 64 1.10 -9.85 -5.84
C VAL A 64 1.56 -10.70 -4.66
N ILE A 65 1.60 -12.03 -4.82
CA ILE A 65 2.11 -12.95 -3.78
C ILE A 65 3.55 -12.59 -3.43
N SER A 66 4.42 -12.42 -4.43
CA SER A 66 5.82 -12.03 -4.23
C SER A 66 5.96 -10.66 -3.55
N THR A 67 5.06 -9.71 -3.89
CA THR A 67 5.01 -8.39 -3.25
C THR A 67 4.61 -8.50 -1.78
N ILE A 68 3.59 -9.29 -1.45
CA ILE A 68 3.18 -9.53 -0.05
C ILE A 68 4.33 -10.16 0.74
N CYS A 69 5.07 -11.11 0.15
CA CYS A 69 6.24 -11.72 0.79
C CYS A 69 7.39 -10.72 1.08
N ALA A 70 7.47 -9.63 0.34
CA ALA A 70 8.50 -8.59 0.50
C ALA A 70 8.04 -7.39 1.34
N ALA A 71 6.73 -7.20 1.51
CA ALA A 71 6.16 -6.00 2.09
C ALA A 71 6.33 -5.93 3.62
N ASN A 72 6.64 -4.74 4.14
CA ASN A 72 6.54 -4.42 5.57
C ASN A 72 5.12 -3.95 5.93
N MET A 73 4.41 -3.33 4.97
CA MET A 73 3.07 -2.82 5.14
C MET A 73 2.25 -3.04 3.87
N VAL A 74 0.99 -3.39 4.04
CA VAL A 74 -0.01 -3.48 2.96
C VAL A 74 -1.13 -2.50 3.26
N VAL A 75 -1.43 -1.62 2.30
CA VAL A 75 -2.59 -0.72 2.36
C VAL A 75 -3.65 -1.25 1.42
N ILE A 76 -4.84 -1.52 1.94
CA ILE A 76 -6.01 -2.02 1.19
C ILE A 76 -6.95 -0.84 0.93
N PRO A 77 -6.97 -0.27 -0.29
CA PRO A 77 -7.95 0.74 -0.64
C PRO A 77 -9.34 0.10 -0.80
N THR A 78 -10.35 0.75 -0.24
CA THR A 78 -11.75 0.32 -0.33
C THR A 78 -12.67 1.51 -0.57
N ASN A 79 -13.93 1.29 -0.94
CA ASN A 79 -14.93 2.32 -1.18
C ASN A 79 -16.31 1.89 -0.62
N SER A 80 -17.39 2.60 -0.99
CA SER A 80 -18.75 2.32 -0.50
C SER A 80 -19.52 1.26 -1.31
N ASP A 81 -18.84 0.41 -2.09
CA ASP A 81 -19.52 -0.70 -2.76
C ASP A 81 -20.01 -1.73 -1.74
N GLN A 82 -21.17 -2.33 -2.01
CA GLN A 82 -21.76 -3.33 -1.13
C GLN A 82 -20.88 -4.57 -0.88
N PHE A 83 -19.88 -4.82 -1.73
CA PHE A 83 -18.93 -5.91 -1.60
C PHE A 83 -17.63 -5.52 -0.88
N SER A 84 -17.44 -4.23 -0.58
CA SER A 84 -16.16 -3.70 -0.08
C SER A 84 -15.72 -4.31 1.24
N LEU A 85 -16.64 -4.50 2.21
CA LEU A 85 -16.32 -5.12 3.49
C LEU A 85 -15.87 -6.58 3.33
N LYS A 86 -16.56 -7.33 2.46
CA LYS A 86 -16.20 -8.72 2.19
C LYS A 86 -14.88 -8.82 1.45
N ALA A 87 -14.61 -7.91 0.52
CA ALA A 87 -13.33 -7.84 -0.20
C ALA A 87 -12.17 -7.55 0.76
N VAL A 88 -12.32 -6.59 1.68
CA VAL A 88 -11.29 -6.31 2.71
C VAL A 88 -11.03 -7.55 3.57
N GLU A 89 -12.08 -8.22 4.05
CA GLU A 89 -11.96 -9.45 4.85
C GLU A 89 -11.19 -10.53 4.11
N LEU A 90 -11.59 -10.83 2.87
CA LEU A 90 -10.93 -11.83 2.04
C LEU A 90 -9.46 -11.48 1.80
N THR A 91 -9.17 -10.23 1.44
CA THR A 91 -7.79 -9.79 1.21
C THR A 91 -6.92 -9.97 2.47
N ILE A 92 -7.44 -9.64 3.65
CA ILE A 92 -6.71 -9.86 4.92
C ILE A 92 -6.47 -11.36 5.16
N GLN A 93 -7.46 -12.21 4.91
CA GLN A 93 -7.32 -13.66 5.05
C GLN A 93 -6.27 -14.22 4.08
N GLU A 94 -6.25 -13.76 2.84
CA GLU A 94 -5.29 -14.17 1.82
C GLU A 94 -3.86 -13.73 2.15
N ILE A 95 -3.67 -12.49 2.65
CA ILE A 95 -2.36 -12.03 3.14
C ILE A 95 -1.85 -12.96 4.24
N LYS A 96 -2.69 -13.32 5.20
CA LYS A 96 -2.33 -14.25 6.27
C LYS A 96 -1.94 -15.62 5.74
N ALA A 97 -2.77 -16.20 4.87
CA ALA A 97 -2.53 -17.51 4.27
C ALA A 97 -1.22 -17.55 3.46
N ILE A 98 -0.91 -16.50 2.71
CA ILE A 98 0.35 -16.36 1.98
C ILE A 98 1.52 -16.33 2.97
N CYS A 99 1.46 -15.50 4.01
CA CYS A 99 2.53 -15.40 4.99
C CYS A 99 2.76 -16.73 5.74
N GLU A 100 1.69 -17.42 6.13
CA GLU A 100 1.75 -18.74 6.74
C GLU A 100 2.40 -19.77 5.80
N THR A 101 1.98 -19.81 4.54
CA THR A 101 2.52 -20.73 3.53
C THR A 101 4.03 -20.57 3.34
N PHE A 102 4.53 -19.35 3.37
CA PHE A 102 5.95 -19.05 3.16
C PHE A 102 6.75 -18.91 4.47
N GLY A 103 6.12 -19.11 5.64
CA GLY A 103 6.77 -18.97 6.95
C GLY A 103 7.29 -17.56 7.20
N LEU A 104 6.50 -16.54 6.86
CA LEU A 104 6.85 -15.12 6.97
C LEU A 104 6.00 -14.43 8.03
N PRO A 105 6.52 -13.38 8.68
CA PRO A 105 5.71 -12.52 9.53
C PRO A 105 4.63 -11.81 8.68
N ILE A 106 3.46 -11.61 9.28
CA ILE A 106 2.37 -10.88 8.63
C ILE A 106 2.76 -9.40 8.57
N PRO A 107 2.71 -8.74 7.39
CA PRO A 107 2.98 -7.31 7.28
C PRO A 107 1.93 -6.50 8.03
N LEU A 108 2.25 -5.25 8.38
CA LEU A 108 1.26 -4.33 8.93
C LEU A 108 0.17 -4.08 7.89
N VAL A 109 -1.07 -4.48 8.19
CA VAL A 109 -2.20 -4.29 7.27
C VAL A 109 -2.99 -3.06 7.67
N LYS A 110 -3.19 -2.14 6.73
CA LYS A 110 -4.01 -0.94 6.90
C LYS A 110 -5.11 -0.89 5.84
N VAL A 111 -6.27 -0.35 6.21
CA VAL A 111 -7.43 -0.16 5.34
C VAL A 111 -7.63 1.32 5.10
N LEU A 112 -7.68 1.73 3.84
CA LEU A 112 -7.89 3.12 3.44
C LEU A 112 -9.22 3.26 2.72
N TYR A 113 -10.19 3.93 3.37
CA TYR A 113 -11.44 4.22 2.73
C TYR A 113 -11.31 5.41 1.77
N THR A 114 -11.60 5.17 0.49
CA THR A 114 -11.45 6.14 -0.60
C THR A 114 -12.79 6.49 -1.23
N LYS A 115 -12.84 7.56 -2.03
CA LYS A 115 -14.06 8.04 -2.71
C LYS A 115 -15.23 8.30 -1.74
N PHE A 116 -14.92 8.71 -0.51
CA PHE A 116 -15.93 9.03 0.49
C PHE A 116 -16.72 10.26 0.08
N ASP A 117 -18.02 10.11 -0.12
CA ASP A 117 -18.96 11.23 -0.38
C ASP A 117 -19.84 11.46 0.84
N ARG A 118 -19.67 12.62 1.50
CA ARG A 118 -20.39 13.01 2.70
C ARG A 118 -21.91 13.09 2.51
N ARG A 119 -22.39 13.19 1.27
CA ARG A 119 -23.82 13.30 0.94
C ARG A 119 -24.49 11.93 0.87
N ILE A 120 -23.72 10.87 0.80
CA ILE A 120 -24.24 9.51 0.61
C ILE A 120 -24.28 8.80 1.96
N ARG A 121 -25.50 8.45 2.40
CA ARG A 121 -25.68 7.72 3.66
C ARG A 121 -24.92 6.39 3.70
N LEU A 122 -24.97 5.62 2.62
CA LEU A 122 -24.22 4.36 2.51
C LEU A 122 -22.73 4.55 2.77
N ALA A 123 -22.14 5.70 2.39
CA ALA A 123 -20.72 5.98 2.67
C ALA A 123 -20.44 6.11 4.16
N HIS A 124 -21.32 6.75 4.92
CA HIS A 124 -21.23 6.85 6.38
C HIS A 124 -21.44 5.49 7.05
N ASP A 125 -22.49 4.77 6.66
CA ASP A 125 -22.77 3.43 7.19
C ASP A 125 -21.59 2.46 6.96
N THR A 126 -20.96 2.53 5.78
CA THR A 126 -19.76 1.73 5.45
C THR A 126 -18.56 2.14 6.31
N LEU A 127 -18.31 3.44 6.50
CA LEU A 127 -17.22 3.92 7.34
C LEU A 127 -17.40 3.48 8.80
N ASP A 128 -18.63 3.55 9.33
CA ASP A 128 -18.96 3.09 10.68
C ASP A 128 -18.75 1.59 10.85
N LEU A 129 -19.11 0.79 9.86
CA LEU A 129 -18.88 -0.64 9.87
C LEU A 129 -17.38 -0.98 9.82
N LEU A 130 -16.60 -0.28 8.97
CA LEU A 130 -15.14 -0.42 8.90
C LEU A 130 -14.49 -0.04 10.24
N SER A 131 -14.91 1.07 10.86
CA SER A 131 -14.39 1.51 12.15
C SER A 131 -14.61 0.51 13.27
N LYS A 132 -15.78 -0.15 13.27
CA LYS A 132 -16.12 -1.17 14.27
C LYS A 132 -15.38 -2.47 14.04
N ARG A 133 -15.19 -2.86 12.77
CA ARG A 133 -14.60 -4.16 12.42
C ARG A 133 -13.08 -4.14 12.37
N TYR A 134 -12.50 -2.98 12.01
CA TYR A 134 -11.06 -2.81 11.81
C TYR A 134 -10.54 -1.54 12.52
N PRO A 135 -10.75 -1.39 13.84
CA PRO A 135 -10.43 -0.16 14.58
C PRO A 135 -8.94 0.21 14.50
N GLU A 136 -8.05 -0.78 14.49
CA GLU A 136 -6.59 -0.57 14.44
C GLU A 136 -6.04 -0.48 13.03
N GLN A 137 -6.74 -1.08 12.06
CA GLN A 137 -6.31 -1.11 10.67
C GLN A 137 -6.83 0.08 9.86
N LEU A 138 -8.00 0.63 10.22
CA LEU A 138 -8.63 1.71 9.46
C LEU A 138 -7.86 3.01 9.62
N ILE A 139 -7.45 3.59 8.49
CA ILE A 139 -6.83 4.92 8.46
C ILE A 139 -7.94 5.98 8.40
N VAL A 140 -7.88 6.94 9.30
CA VAL A 140 -8.80 8.09 9.36
C VAL A 140 -8.04 9.41 9.27
N PRO A 141 -8.60 10.44 8.64
CA PRO A 141 -9.88 10.47 7.92
C PRO A 141 -9.84 9.75 6.56
N PRO A 142 -11.01 9.38 6.00
CA PRO A 142 -11.09 8.77 4.67
C PRO A 142 -10.73 9.77 3.57
N ILE A 143 -10.28 9.27 2.41
CA ILE A 143 -10.06 10.08 1.21
C ILE A 143 -11.39 10.41 0.55
N ARG A 144 -11.76 11.67 0.51
CA ARG A 144 -13.03 12.16 -0.04
C ARG A 144 -13.03 12.17 -1.57
N THR A 145 -14.21 12.07 -2.14
CA THR A 145 -14.43 12.32 -3.57
C THR A 145 -14.11 13.78 -3.89
N SER A 146 -13.29 14.01 -4.93
CA SER A 146 -12.96 15.34 -5.40
C SER A 146 -12.72 15.36 -6.92
N SER A 147 -13.25 16.36 -7.60
CA SER A 147 -12.95 16.60 -9.02
C SER A 147 -11.50 17.03 -9.27
N GLU A 148 -10.78 17.40 -8.22
CA GLU A 148 -9.39 17.80 -8.28
C GLU A 148 -8.50 16.66 -8.80
N TYR A 149 -8.78 15.41 -8.40
CA TYR A 149 -8.03 14.25 -8.88
C TYR A 149 -8.04 14.13 -10.40
N ALA A 150 -9.23 14.22 -11.01
CA ALA A 150 -9.36 14.14 -12.46
C ALA A 150 -8.67 15.34 -13.16
N LYS A 151 -8.81 16.54 -12.60
CA LYS A 151 -8.17 17.75 -13.16
C LYS A 151 -6.65 17.66 -13.13
N GLN A 152 -6.08 17.22 -12.01
CA GLN A 152 -4.63 17.08 -11.88
C GLN A 152 -4.08 15.97 -12.79
N LEU A 153 -4.81 14.86 -12.92
CA LEU A 153 -4.45 13.77 -13.81
C LEU A 153 -4.40 14.23 -15.28
N GLN A 154 -5.38 15.02 -15.74
CA GLN A 154 -5.41 15.56 -17.11
C GLN A 154 -4.18 16.41 -17.46
N VAL A 155 -3.63 17.11 -16.47
CA VAL A 155 -2.42 17.95 -16.67
C VAL A 155 -1.14 17.26 -16.19
N GLN A 156 -1.20 15.94 -15.93
CA GLN A 156 -0.08 15.12 -15.46
C GLN A 156 0.61 15.68 -14.21
N LYS A 157 -0.18 16.19 -13.27
CA LYS A 157 0.29 16.76 -12.00
C LYS A 157 -0.32 16.02 -10.81
N THR A 158 0.35 16.12 -9.68
CA THR A 158 -0.18 15.62 -8.41
C THR A 158 -1.05 16.68 -7.73
N VAL A 159 -1.87 16.25 -6.76
CA VAL A 159 -2.66 17.19 -5.92
C VAL A 159 -1.79 18.12 -5.09
N PHE A 160 -0.50 17.83 -4.96
CA PHE A 160 0.49 18.65 -4.27
C PHE A 160 1.17 19.71 -5.16
N SER A 161 1.00 19.64 -6.48
CA SER A 161 1.66 20.55 -7.43
C SER A 161 1.13 21.98 -7.40
N GLY A 162 -0.07 22.19 -6.85
CA GLY A 162 -0.71 23.51 -6.74
C GLY A 162 -0.37 24.22 -5.43
N ARG A 163 -0.33 25.59 -5.47
CA ARG A 163 -0.18 26.39 -4.24
C ARG A 163 -1.48 26.50 -3.43
N ARG A 164 -2.64 26.18 -4.01
CA ARG A 164 -3.93 26.29 -3.34
C ARG A 164 -4.18 25.08 -2.46
N LYS A 165 -4.69 25.33 -1.25
CA LYS A 165 -5.26 24.29 -0.40
C LYS A 165 -6.47 23.69 -1.11
N SER A 166 -6.54 22.36 -1.12
CA SER A 166 -7.69 21.63 -1.65
C SER A 166 -8.00 20.45 -0.74
N VAL A 167 -9.28 20.05 -0.73
CA VAL A 167 -9.72 18.88 0.02
C VAL A 167 -8.92 17.64 -0.34
N ALA A 168 -8.61 17.45 -1.62
CA ALA A 168 -7.81 16.33 -2.10
C ALA A 168 -6.40 16.32 -1.52
N ARG A 169 -5.74 17.49 -1.48
CA ARG A 169 -4.41 17.65 -0.89
C ARG A 169 -4.43 17.39 0.60
N ASP A 170 -5.40 17.98 1.32
CA ASP A 170 -5.50 17.86 2.77
C ASP A 170 -5.76 16.41 3.20
N ASP A 171 -6.59 15.67 2.46
CA ASP A 171 -6.86 14.26 2.72
C ASP A 171 -5.63 13.38 2.54
N TYR A 172 -4.89 13.57 1.44
CA TYR A 172 -3.64 12.81 1.23
C TYR A 172 -2.53 13.21 2.21
N ASP A 173 -2.42 14.49 2.59
CA ASP A 173 -1.47 14.90 3.64
C ASP A 173 -1.80 14.21 4.97
N SER A 174 -3.08 14.17 5.35
CA SER A 174 -3.55 13.46 6.56
C SER A 174 -3.27 11.96 6.48
N PHE A 175 -3.53 11.34 5.33
CA PHE A 175 -3.24 9.93 5.09
C PHE A 175 -1.74 9.62 5.25
N ILE A 176 -0.88 10.41 4.60
CA ILE A 176 0.57 10.23 4.66
C ILE A 176 1.07 10.37 6.09
N ARG A 177 0.61 11.40 6.82
CA ARG A 177 0.98 11.58 8.23
C ARG A 177 0.55 10.41 9.10
N ALA A 178 -0.67 9.93 8.94
CA ALA A 178 -1.17 8.77 9.68
C ALA A 178 -0.33 7.51 9.36
N LEU A 179 0.02 7.30 8.10
CA LEU A 179 0.81 6.16 7.66
C LEU A 179 2.21 6.15 8.28
N PHE A 180 2.90 7.29 8.31
CA PHE A 180 4.24 7.41 8.89
C PHE A 180 4.24 7.34 10.41
N GLN A 181 3.25 7.92 11.09
CA GLN A 181 3.11 7.82 12.55
C GLN A 181 2.93 6.37 13.00
N LEU A 182 2.11 5.59 12.29
CA LEU A 182 1.91 4.17 12.57
C LEU A 182 3.20 3.36 12.40
N ARG A 183 4.04 3.71 11.42
CA ARG A 183 5.33 3.03 11.22
C ARG A 183 6.31 3.25 12.37
N ILE A 184 6.29 4.42 13.01
CA ILE A 184 7.19 4.75 14.12
C ILE A 184 6.75 4.04 15.41
N SER A 185 5.44 3.92 15.66
CA SER A 185 4.89 3.28 16.86
C SER A 185 4.98 1.74 16.86
N ASP A 186 5.00 1.14 15.67
CA ASP A 186 4.95 -0.32 15.50
C ASP A 186 6.35 -0.95 15.25
N SER A 187 7.41 -0.19 15.28
CA SER A 187 8.77 -0.74 15.24
C SER A 187 9.07 -1.43 16.58
N PRO A 188 9.34 -2.74 16.64
CA PRO A 188 9.80 -3.35 17.87
C PRO A 188 11.13 -2.67 18.25
N GLU A 189 11.20 -2.16 19.46
CA GLU A 189 12.46 -1.69 20.05
C GLU A 189 13.47 -2.84 19.89
N THR A 190 14.51 -2.60 19.11
CA THR A 190 15.70 -3.44 19.10
C THR A 190 16.28 -3.36 20.50
N SER A 191 15.87 -4.28 21.37
CA SER A 191 16.53 -4.50 22.64
C SER A 191 17.96 -4.90 22.33
N SER A 192 18.86 -3.95 22.44
CA SER A 192 20.31 -4.21 22.47
C SER A 192 20.57 -5.20 23.59
N PRO A 193 21.31 -6.28 23.38
CA PRO A 193 21.75 -7.11 24.49
C PRO A 193 22.64 -6.27 25.40
N VAL A 194 22.21 -6.12 26.64
CA VAL A 194 23.07 -5.58 27.70
C VAL A 194 24.14 -6.63 27.93
N GLU A 195 25.35 -6.39 27.43
CA GLU A 195 26.53 -7.11 27.85
C GLU A 195 26.78 -6.79 29.33
N ASN A 196 26.52 -7.76 30.18
CA ASN A 196 27.01 -7.74 31.56
C ASN A 196 28.44 -8.24 31.58
N TYR A 197 29.33 -7.36 31.98
CA TYR A 197 30.63 -7.70 32.59
C TYR A 197 30.47 -7.99 34.08
#